data_fba09556dfb359d8b11192e39cf3b60d
#
_entry.id   fba09556dfb359d8b11192e39cf3b60d
#
_cell.length_a   1.000
_cell.length_b   1.000
_cell.length_c   1.000
_cell.angle_alpha   90.00
_cell.angle_beta   90.00
_cell.angle_gamma   90.00
#
_symmetry.space_group_name_H-M   'P 1'
#
loop_
_entity.id
_entity.type
_entity.pdbx_description
1 polymer ?
#
loop_
_entity_poly.entity_id
_entity_poly.type
_entity_poly.pdbx_seq_one_letter_code
_entity_poly.pdbx_strand_id
1 'polypeptide(L)'
;VQSHLPIVVMAGHADSQGTASPGTPGYAVDQQKRAPMQPGIRDELFWNREVQAAVVSQGQARGLNIRAYTPPSISIAKDDDPSTNWSKAKVFSERGEYVLEIHFDAYRPHGFGSGLIPVLPNVRELNVVDESLAQAFGRYPRLFRGGLGGPRRGIGILEIAMLEPPLETKLRDPRSREHTVNCLAERVVNALVQGVS
;
A
#
# COMPACT_ATOMS: atom_id res chain seq x y z
N VAL A 1 -15.19 -2.04 -20.54
CA VAL A 1 -16.14 -2.27 -19.45
C VAL A 1 -15.77 -1.30 -18.35
N GLN A 2 -16.68 -0.38 -18.00
CA GLN A 2 -16.46 0.51 -16.86
C GLN A 2 -16.70 -0.28 -15.58
N SER A 3 -15.65 -0.47 -14.78
CA SER A 3 -15.80 -1.11 -13.47
C SER A 3 -16.64 -0.22 -12.57
N HIS A 4 -17.71 -0.78 -12.02
CA HIS A 4 -18.55 -0.07 -11.05
C HIS A 4 -18.05 -0.18 -9.62
N LEU A 5 -17.12 -1.10 -9.31
CA LEU A 5 -16.58 -1.27 -7.98
C LEU A 5 -15.72 -0.05 -7.60
N PRO A 6 -16.12 0.74 -6.59
CA PRO A 6 -15.26 1.83 -6.11
C PRO A 6 -14.02 1.27 -5.42
N ILE A 7 -12.85 1.79 -5.80
CA ILE A 7 -11.56 1.40 -5.22
C ILE A 7 -10.94 2.62 -4.56
N VAL A 8 -10.57 2.47 -3.30
CA VAL A 8 -9.82 3.49 -2.55
C VAL A 8 -8.41 3.00 -2.32
N VAL A 9 -7.43 3.78 -2.74
CA VAL A 9 -6.01 3.49 -2.54
C VAL A 9 -5.45 4.39 -1.47
N MET A 10 -4.85 3.79 -0.45
CA MET A 10 -4.19 4.47 0.66
C MET A 10 -2.68 4.21 0.59
N ALA A 11 -1.90 5.17 1.08
CA ALA A 11 -0.48 4.95 1.35
C ALA A 11 -0.32 4.47 2.79
N GLY A 12 0.35 3.34 2.99
CA GLY A 12 0.66 2.83 4.32
C GLY A 12 1.51 3.83 5.11
N HIS A 13 1.30 3.89 6.41
CA HIS A 13 2.00 4.79 7.33
C HIS A 13 1.79 6.29 7.08
N ALA A 14 0.76 6.67 6.32
CA ALA A 14 0.50 8.07 5.99
C ALA A 14 0.11 8.93 7.19
N ASP A 15 -0.31 8.31 8.30
CA ASP A 15 -0.74 8.97 9.54
C ASP A 15 0.05 8.53 10.78
N SER A 16 1.08 7.68 10.63
CA SER A 16 1.80 7.07 11.76
C SER A 16 3.26 7.51 11.89
N GLN A 17 3.66 8.60 11.24
CA GLN A 17 5.01 9.13 11.40
C GLN A 17 5.20 9.70 12.81
N GLY A 18 6.35 9.40 13.44
CA GLY A 18 6.61 9.77 14.83
C GLY A 18 5.91 8.90 15.88
N THR A 19 5.23 7.83 15.47
CA THR A 19 4.65 6.81 16.37
C THR A 19 5.53 5.56 16.46
N ALA A 20 5.05 4.52 17.15
CA ALA A 20 5.79 3.25 17.29
C ALA A 20 5.94 2.45 15.99
N SER A 21 5.11 2.72 14.97
CA SER A 21 5.10 1.98 13.71
C SER A 21 5.10 2.90 12.48
N PRO A 22 6.17 3.68 12.26
CA PRO A 22 6.23 4.65 11.16
C PRO A 22 6.60 4.06 9.79
N GLY A 23 6.76 2.76 9.68
CA GLY A 23 7.25 2.07 8.49
C GLY A 23 8.76 1.86 8.48
N THR A 24 9.26 1.20 7.43
CA THR A 24 10.71 0.97 7.29
C THR A 24 11.43 2.21 6.77
N PRO A 25 12.65 2.50 7.27
CA PRO A 25 13.52 3.50 6.68
C PRO A 25 14.10 3.07 5.32
N GLY A 26 14.05 1.76 5.01
CA GLY A 26 14.71 1.17 3.87
C GLY A 26 16.20 0.87 4.10
N TYR A 27 16.75 0.00 3.27
CA TYR A 27 18.16 -0.45 3.37
C TYR A 27 19.15 0.71 3.18
N ALA A 28 18.88 1.60 2.23
CA ALA A 28 19.78 2.71 1.93
C ALA A 28 19.94 3.67 3.13
N VAL A 29 18.88 3.96 3.85
CA VAL A 29 18.94 4.83 5.02
C VAL A 29 19.54 4.08 6.22
N ASP A 30 19.05 2.88 6.49
CA ASP A 30 19.41 2.15 7.71
C ASP A 30 20.81 1.54 7.61
N GLN A 31 21.15 0.87 6.53
CA GLN A 31 22.41 0.16 6.37
C GLN A 31 23.49 0.98 5.66
N GLN A 32 23.13 1.76 4.65
CA GLN A 32 24.08 2.58 3.89
C GLN A 32 24.23 3.99 4.44
N LYS A 33 23.50 4.35 5.50
CA LYS A 33 23.55 5.66 6.16
C LYS A 33 23.26 6.83 5.22
N ARG A 34 22.45 6.61 4.20
CA ARG A 34 22.02 7.67 3.29
C ARG A 34 20.92 8.53 3.93
N ALA A 35 20.81 9.78 3.49
CA ALA A 35 19.69 10.63 3.89
C ALA A 35 18.36 10.04 3.43
N PRO A 36 17.28 10.21 4.20
CA PRO A 36 15.93 9.83 3.75
C PRO A 36 15.54 10.65 2.51
N MET A 37 14.61 10.11 1.72
CA MET A 37 14.11 10.79 0.51
C MET A 37 13.46 12.13 0.84
N GLN A 38 12.81 12.22 1.99
CA GLN A 38 12.23 13.44 2.52
C GLN A 38 12.48 13.51 4.04
N PRO A 39 13.01 14.64 4.57
CA PRO A 39 13.15 14.82 6.01
C PRO A 39 11.80 14.68 6.74
N GLY A 40 11.83 14.02 7.89
CA GLY A 40 10.66 13.89 8.77
C GLY A 40 9.71 12.73 8.47
N ILE A 41 9.93 11.98 7.40
CA ILE A 41 9.18 10.76 7.11
C ILE A 41 10.10 9.59 6.76
N ARG A 42 9.61 8.37 6.94
CA ARG A 42 10.29 7.16 6.49
C ARG A 42 10.25 7.03 4.98
N ASP A 43 11.28 6.44 4.39
CA ASP A 43 11.32 6.20 2.94
C ASP A 43 10.15 5.33 2.46
N GLU A 44 9.69 4.39 3.28
CA GLU A 44 8.50 3.61 2.93
C GLU A 44 7.29 4.50 2.65
N LEU A 45 6.98 5.47 3.53
CA LEU A 45 5.88 6.40 3.28
C LEU A 45 6.10 7.22 2.00
N PHE A 46 7.33 7.69 1.78
CA PHE A 46 7.65 8.45 0.55
C PHE A 46 7.30 7.62 -0.69
N TRP A 47 7.77 6.38 -0.77
CA TRP A 47 7.51 5.51 -1.92
C TRP A 47 6.07 5.01 -1.99
N ASN A 48 5.43 4.74 -0.84
CA ASN A 48 4.00 4.40 -0.80
C ASN A 48 3.16 5.49 -1.46
N ARG A 49 3.45 6.76 -1.21
CA ARG A 49 2.76 7.90 -1.83
C ARG A 49 3.02 8.03 -3.32
N GLU A 50 4.26 7.86 -3.75
CA GLU A 50 4.63 7.90 -5.17
C GLU A 50 3.90 6.81 -5.95
N VAL A 51 3.87 5.60 -5.43
CA VAL A 51 3.16 4.49 -6.06
C VAL A 51 1.64 4.67 -5.98
N GLN A 52 1.10 5.12 -4.86
CA GLN A 52 -0.33 5.45 -4.73
C GLN A 52 -0.80 6.41 -5.84
N ALA A 53 -0.07 7.51 -6.03
CA ALA A 53 -0.40 8.51 -7.05
C ALA A 53 -0.37 7.91 -8.46
N ALA A 54 0.65 7.12 -8.78
CA ALA A 54 0.79 6.46 -10.07
C ALA A 54 -0.31 5.40 -10.31
N VAL A 55 -0.66 4.62 -9.27
CA VAL A 55 -1.75 3.61 -9.35
C VAL A 55 -3.09 4.30 -9.63
N VAL A 56 -3.40 5.38 -8.92
CA VAL A 56 -4.66 6.11 -9.14
C VAL A 56 -4.70 6.72 -10.54
N SER A 57 -3.64 7.39 -10.96
CA SER A 57 -3.55 7.99 -12.30
C SER A 57 -3.70 6.96 -13.41
N GLN A 58 -2.94 5.87 -13.36
CA GLN A 58 -3.01 4.80 -14.36
C GLN A 58 -4.35 4.05 -14.31
N GLY A 59 -4.89 3.82 -13.11
CA GLY A 59 -6.19 3.16 -12.94
C GLY A 59 -7.32 3.96 -13.54
N GLN A 60 -7.36 5.27 -13.32
CA GLN A 60 -8.34 6.18 -13.94
C GLN A 60 -8.22 6.18 -15.47
N ALA A 61 -6.99 6.22 -15.99
CA ALA A 61 -6.75 6.13 -17.44
C ALA A 61 -7.23 4.79 -18.04
N ARG A 62 -7.29 3.73 -17.23
CA ARG A 62 -7.80 2.40 -17.61
C ARG A 62 -9.31 2.23 -17.35
N GLY A 63 -10.01 3.28 -16.91
CA GLY A 63 -11.44 3.27 -16.67
C GLY A 63 -11.89 2.67 -15.33
N LEU A 64 -10.97 2.49 -14.37
CA LEU A 64 -11.33 2.08 -13.01
C LEU A 64 -12.01 3.23 -12.25
N ASN A 65 -13.00 2.90 -11.43
CA ASN A 65 -13.57 3.82 -10.45
C ASN A 65 -12.65 3.85 -9.21
N ILE A 66 -11.54 4.56 -9.33
CA ILE A 66 -10.44 4.55 -8.37
C ILE A 66 -10.07 5.95 -7.91
N ARG A 67 -9.80 6.10 -6.62
CA ARG A 67 -9.35 7.34 -6.01
C ARG A 67 -8.36 7.09 -4.87
N ALA A 68 -7.61 8.12 -4.52
CA ALA A 68 -6.77 8.12 -3.33
C ALA A 68 -7.55 8.60 -2.10
N TYR A 69 -7.12 8.13 -0.93
CA TYR A 69 -7.37 8.80 0.36
C TYR A 69 -6.05 9.17 1.00
N THR A 70 -5.97 10.38 1.54
CA THR A 70 -4.80 10.90 2.26
C THR A 70 -5.26 11.50 3.59
N PRO A 71 -4.73 11.04 4.73
CA PRO A 71 -4.98 11.67 6.02
C PRO A 71 -4.53 13.14 6.05
N PRO A 72 -5.19 13.99 6.86
CA PRO A 72 -4.84 15.42 6.93
C PRO A 72 -3.53 15.70 7.67
N SER A 73 -3.01 14.74 8.42
CA SER A 73 -1.74 14.83 9.15
C SER A 73 -0.95 13.53 9.00
N ILE A 74 0.36 13.67 8.90
CA ILE A 74 1.29 12.52 8.85
C ILE A 74 1.47 11.83 10.21
N SER A 75 1.01 12.45 11.29
CA SER A 75 1.08 11.91 12.65
C SER A 75 -0.23 12.15 13.37
N ILE A 76 -1.00 11.10 13.56
CA ILE A 76 -2.26 11.12 14.29
C ILE A 76 -2.13 10.16 15.46
N ALA A 77 -2.13 10.71 16.69
CA ALA A 77 -1.80 9.94 17.89
C ALA A 77 -2.87 8.92 18.31
N LYS A 78 -4.13 9.15 17.91
CA LYS A 78 -5.25 8.28 18.28
C LYS A 78 -5.67 7.42 17.10
N ASP A 79 -5.61 6.11 17.26
CA ASP A 79 -5.99 5.14 16.22
C ASP A 79 -7.48 5.23 15.83
N ASP A 80 -8.33 5.72 16.72
CA ASP A 80 -9.76 5.91 16.51
C ASP A 80 -10.15 7.30 15.99
N ASP A 81 -9.17 8.18 15.74
CA ASP A 81 -9.44 9.45 15.07
C ASP A 81 -10.10 9.19 13.70
N PRO A 82 -11.23 9.86 13.40
CA PRO A 82 -12.02 9.57 12.20
C PRO A 82 -11.28 9.84 10.88
N SER A 83 -10.16 10.55 10.93
CA SER A 83 -9.34 10.90 9.73
C SER A 83 -8.17 9.95 9.48
N THR A 84 -7.93 8.94 10.34
CA THR A 84 -6.90 7.95 10.10
C THR A 84 -7.22 7.08 8.88
N ASN A 85 -6.20 6.48 8.26
CA ASN A 85 -6.40 5.45 7.24
C ASN A 85 -7.34 4.34 7.77
N TRP A 86 -7.13 3.87 8.98
CA TRP A 86 -7.92 2.79 9.56
C TRP A 86 -9.39 3.16 9.75
N SER A 87 -9.68 4.33 10.30
CA SER A 87 -11.07 4.77 10.52
C SER A 87 -11.79 5.01 9.20
N LYS A 88 -11.13 5.62 8.22
CA LYS A 88 -11.70 5.82 6.89
C LYS A 88 -11.88 4.53 6.13
N ALA A 89 -10.92 3.60 6.22
CA ALA A 89 -11.03 2.30 5.58
C ALA A 89 -12.25 1.52 6.06
N LYS A 90 -12.52 1.54 7.37
CA LYS A 90 -13.72 0.93 7.93
C LYS A 90 -14.99 1.49 7.31
N VAL A 91 -15.10 2.82 7.23
CA VAL A 91 -16.26 3.49 6.62
C VAL A 91 -16.41 3.12 5.15
N PHE A 92 -15.32 3.16 4.37
CA PHE A 92 -15.35 2.82 2.95
C PHE A 92 -15.70 1.35 2.72
N SER A 93 -15.08 0.44 3.48
CA SER A 93 -15.36 -0.99 3.40
C SER A 93 -16.81 -1.33 3.74
N GLU A 94 -17.39 -0.69 4.76
CA GLU A 94 -18.81 -0.84 5.14
C GLU A 94 -19.78 -0.34 4.06
N ARG A 95 -19.32 0.55 3.18
CA ARG A 95 -20.06 1.02 1.99
C ARG A 95 -19.89 0.11 0.77
N GLY A 96 -19.12 -0.96 0.87
CA GLY A 96 -18.85 -1.88 -0.23
C GLY A 96 -17.71 -1.43 -1.16
N GLU A 97 -16.92 -0.44 -0.76
CA GLU A 97 -15.75 -0.02 -1.52
C GLU A 97 -14.57 -0.98 -1.25
N TYR A 98 -13.76 -1.23 -2.26
CA TYR A 98 -12.52 -1.99 -2.10
C TYR A 98 -11.42 -1.06 -1.60
N VAL A 99 -10.86 -1.36 -0.43
CA VAL A 99 -9.80 -0.54 0.17
C VAL A 99 -8.46 -1.27 0.06
N LEU A 100 -7.52 -0.64 -0.63
CA LEU A 100 -6.16 -1.12 -0.85
C LEU A 100 -5.17 -0.18 -0.20
N GLU A 101 -4.27 -0.70 0.62
CA GLU A 101 -3.19 0.08 1.21
C GLU A 101 -1.84 -0.39 0.66
N ILE A 102 -1.08 0.53 0.06
CA ILE A 102 0.22 0.27 -0.54
C ILE A 102 1.31 0.34 0.51
N HIS A 103 2.15 -0.69 0.56
CA HIS A 103 3.30 -0.80 1.44
C HIS A 103 4.55 -1.26 0.69
N PHE A 104 5.71 -0.92 1.23
CA PHE A 104 6.98 -1.59 0.96
C PHE A 104 7.42 -2.31 2.22
N ASP A 105 7.71 -3.60 2.09
CA ASP A 105 8.20 -4.40 3.20
C ASP A 105 9.65 -4.03 3.57
N ALA A 106 10.06 -4.41 4.77
CA ALA A 106 11.42 -4.20 5.23
C ALA A 106 12.42 -5.00 4.38
N TYR A 107 13.69 -4.58 4.41
CA TYR A 107 14.78 -5.31 3.79
C TYR A 107 15.14 -6.59 4.56
N ARG A 108 15.84 -7.51 3.92
CA ARG A 108 16.32 -8.75 4.57
C ARG A 108 17.27 -8.48 5.73
N PRO A 109 17.24 -9.27 6.80
CA PRO A 109 16.42 -10.48 7.00
C PRO A 109 15.04 -10.20 7.65
N HIS A 110 14.61 -8.95 7.74
CA HIS A 110 13.41 -8.57 8.50
C HIS A 110 12.12 -8.62 7.67
N GLY A 111 12.22 -8.42 6.35
CA GLY A 111 11.09 -8.48 5.43
C GLY A 111 10.75 -9.90 4.97
N PHE A 112 9.49 -10.10 4.57
CA PHE A 112 8.97 -11.36 4.07
C PHE A 112 8.83 -11.39 2.53
N GLY A 113 8.80 -10.22 1.89
CA GLY A 113 8.65 -10.08 0.44
C GLY A 113 7.30 -9.53 0.01
N SER A 114 7.02 -9.61 -1.30
CA SER A 114 5.76 -9.12 -1.86
C SER A 114 4.58 -10.03 -1.53
N GLY A 115 3.38 -9.47 -1.50
CA GLY A 115 2.16 -10.22 -1.34
C GLY A 115 1.01 -9.39 -0.79
N LEU A 116 -0.20 -9.91 -0.99
CA LEU A 116 -1.40 -9.37 -0.38
C LEU A 116 -1.58 -9.96 1.02
N ILE A 117 -1.70 -9.11 2.03
CA ILE A 117 -2.21 -9.47 3.36
C ILE A 117 -3.72 -9.19 3.31
N PRO A 118 -4.55 -10.24 3.20
CA PRO A 118 -5.96 -10.04 2.92
C PRO A 118 -6.73 -9.60 4.16
N VAL A 119 -7.92 -9.03 3.95
CA VAL A 119 -8.86 -8.72 5.02
C VAL A 119 -9.22 -9.96 5.83
N LEU A 120 -9.62 -9.75 7.10
CA LEU A 120 -9.97 -10.88 7.97
C LEU A 120 -11.31 -11.50 7.55
N PRO A 121 -11.50 -12.81 7.81
CA PRO A 121 -12.72 -13.54 7.45
C PRO A 121 -14.00 -12.94 8.02
N ASN A 122 -13.94 -12.38 9.24
CA ASN A 122 -15.08 -11.74 9.90
C ASN A 122 -15.43 -10.34 9.38
N VAL A 123 -14.59 -9.77 8.50
CA VAL A 123 -14.88 -8.47 7.85
C VAL A 123 -15.61 -8.69 6.53
N ARG A 124 -15.05 -9.50 5.65
CA ARG A 124 -15.66 -9.97 4.41
C ARG A 124 -14.97 -11.21 3.86
N GLU A 125 -15.64 -11.90 2.95
CA GLU A 125 -15.00 -12.95 2.16
C GLU A 125 -14.01 -12.36 1.15
N LEU A 126 -13.07 -13.19 0.71
CA LEU A 126 -12.16 -12.84 -0.39
C LEU A 126 -12.96 -12.72 -1.68
N ASN A 127 -12.64 -11.70 -2.45
CA ASN A 127 -13.27 -11.45 -3.75
C ASN A 127 -12.26 -11.61 -4.91
N VAL A 128 -12.73 -11.42 -6.14
CA VAL A 128 -11.91 -11.59 -7.35
C VAL A 128 -10.73 -10.61 -7.39
N VAL A 129 -10.89 -9.42 -6.81
CA VAL A 129 -9.80 -8.42 -6.72
C VAL A 129 -8.69 -8.92 -5.80
N ASP A 130 -9.05 -9.47 -4.63
CA ASP A 130 -8.07 -10.08 -3.71
C ASP A 130 -7.32 -11.22 -4.40
N GLU A 131 -8.03 -12.10 -5.12
CA GLU A 131 -7.43 -13.21 -5.84
C GLU A 131 -6.47 -12.74 -6.94
N SER A 132 -6.86 -11.73 -7.70
CA SER A 132 -6.02 -11.16 -8.77
C SER A 132 -4.76 -10.49 -8.22
N LEU A 133 -4.85 -9.73 -7.13
CA LEU A 133 -3.71 -9.15 -6.45
C LEU A 133 -2.79 -10.23 -5.88
N ALA A 134 -3.36 -11.27 -5.26
CA ALA A 134 -2.61 -12.39 -4.73
C ALA A 134 -1.89 -13.19 -5.83
N GLN A 135 -2.50 -13.34 -6.99
CA GLN A 135 -1.87 -13.99 -8.14
C GLN A 135 -0.67 -13.16 -8.67
N ALA A 136 -0.80 -11.84 -8.69
CA ALA A 136 0.25 -10.95 -9.18
C ALA A 136 1.43 -10.78 -8.20
N PHE A 137 1.17 -10.73 -6.89
CA PHE A 137 2.16 -10.37 -5.88
C PHE A 137 2.49 -11.48 -4.88
N GLY A 138 1.65 -12.50 -4.75
CA GLY A 138 1.69 -13.48 -3.69
C GLY A 138 0.63 -13.23 -2.63
N ARG A 139 0.47 -14.19 -1.73
CA ARG A 139 -0.54 -14.13 -0.65
C ARG A 139 0.10 -14.44 0.69
N TYR A 140 -0.17 -13.59 1.66
CA TYR A 140 0.07 -13.88 3.07
C TYR A 140 -1.10 -14.65 3.68
N PRO A 141 -0.88 -15.38 4.78
CA PRO A 141 -1.98 -16.00 5.53
C PRO A 141 -3.03 -14.98 5.99
N ARG A 142 -4.32 -15.35 5.98
CA ARG A 142 -5.41 -14.46 6.42
C ARG A 142 -5.28 -13.97 7.86
N LEU A 143 -4.64 -14.75 8.71
CA LEU A 143 -4.36 -14.38 10.11
C LEU A 143 -2.88 -14.05 10.30
N PHE A 144 -2.25 -13.45 9.29
CA PHE A 144 -0.85 -13.06 9.38
C PHE A 144 -0.59 -12.25 10.64
N ARG A 145 0.36 -12.70 11.45
CA ARG A 145 0.70 -12.15 12.78
C ARG A 145 -0.52 -12.02 13.71
N GLY A 146 -1.45 -12.98 13.67
CA GLY A 146 -2.66 -12.96 14.49
C GLY A 146 -3.73 -11.97 14.06
N GLY A 147 -3.56 -11.34 12.90
CA GLY A 147 -4.49 -10.36 12.32
C GLY A 147 -4.06 -8.92 12.63
N LEU A 148 -3.61 -8.22 11.58
CA LEU A 148 -3.20 -6.82 11.66
C LEU A 148 -4.40 -5.86 11.75
N GLY A 149 -4.12 -4.63 12.20
CA GLY A 149 -5.15 -3.60 12.40
C GLY A 149 -5.86 -3.17 11.12
N GLY A 150 -5.13 -3.03 10.00
CA GLY A 150 -5.71 -2.69 8.70
C GLY A 150 -6.70 -3.75 8.19
N PRO A 151 -6.29 -5.04 8.07
CA PRO A 151 -7.18 -6.13 7.70
C PRO A 151 -8.44 -6.29 8.58
N ARG A 152 -8.37 -5.93 9.85
CA ARG A 152 -9.53 -5.89 10.75
C ARG A 152 -10.56 -4.81 10.39
N ARG A 153 -10.14 -3.82 9.62
CA ARG A 153 -10.94 -2.66 9.20
C ARG A 153 -11.29 -2.65 7.71
N GLY A 154 -11.04 -3.77 7.03
CA GLY A 154 -11.37 -3.92 5.62
C GLY A 154 -10.28 -3.49 4.64
N ILE A 155 -9.06 -3.27 5.11
CA ILE A 155 -7.92 -2.97 4.25
C ILE A 155 -7.29 -4.26 3.73
N GLY A 156 -7.13 -4.39 2.42
CA GLY A 156 -6.14 -5.27 1.83
C GLY A 156 -4.78 -4.56 1.84
N ILE A 157 -3.82 -5.08 2.62
CA ILE A 157 -2.46 -4.55 2.63
C ILE A 157 -1.67 -5.20 1.51
N LEU A 158 -1.14 -4.39 0.58
CA LEU A 158 -0.30 -4.89 -0.50
C LEU A 158 1.15 -4.51 -0.24
N GLU A 159 1.94 -5.49 0.16
CA GLU A 159 3.40 -5.39 0.15
C GLU A 159 3.89 -5.54 -1.29
N ILE A 160 4.30 -4.44 -1.91
CA ILE A 160 4.68 -4.43 -3.33
C ILE A 160 6.02 -5.13 -3.52
N ALA A 161 6.99 -4.83 -2.65
CA ALA A 161 8.33 -5.36 -2.65
C ALA A 161 9.03 -5.03 -1.34
N MET A 162 10.19 -5.63 -1.10
CA MET A 162 11.08 -5.20 -0.03
C MET A 162 11.85 -3.93 -0.45
N LEU A 163 12.05 -3.01 0.48
CA LEU A 163 12.78 -1.77 0.24
C LEU A 163 14.29 -1.99 0.43
N GLU A 164 14.88 -2.65 -0.57
CA GLU A 164 16.29 -3.03 -0.62
C GLU A 164 16.82 -3.03 -2.07
N PRO A 165 18.15 -3.05 -2.28
CA PRO A 165 18.74 -3.23 -3.63
C PRO A 165 18.29 -4.57 -4.27
N PRO A 166 18.13 -4.66 -5.59
CA PRO A 166 18.37 -3.59 -6.57
C PRO A 166 17.22 -2.60 -6.76
N LEU A 167 16.02 -2.91 -6.26
CA LEU A 167 14.84 -2.07 -6.47
C LEU A 167 15.01 -0.69 -5.85
N GLU A 168 15.40 -0.62 -4.58
CA GLU A 168 15.59 0.66 -3.88
C GLU A 168 16.63 1.54 -4.57
N THR A 169 17.70 0.94 -5.10
CA THR A 169 18.71 1.66 -5.88
C THR A 169 18.08 2.35 -7.10
N LYS A 170 17.21 1.64 -7.83
CA LYS A 170 16.50 2.21 -8.99
C LYS A 170 15.50 3.29 -8.60
N LEU A 171 14.80 3.12 -7.47
CA LEU A 171 13.89 4.13 -6.94
C LEU A 171 14.63 5.40 -6.55
N ARG A 172 15.82 5.29 -5.97
CA ARG A 172 16.60 6.44 -5.52
C ARG A 172 17.38 7.15 -6.64
N ASP A 173 17.61 6.50 -7.78
CA ASP A 173 18.28 7.11 -8.93
C ASP A 173 17.28 7.98 -9.71
N PRO A 174 17.50 9.32 -9.81
CA PRO A 174 16.60 10.22 -10.53
C PRO A 174 16.35 9.82 -12.00
N ARG A 175 17.30 9.11 -12.63
CA ARG A 175 17.21 8.69 -14.05
C ARG A 175 16.24 7.52 -14.26
N SER A 176 16.03 6.67 -13.23
CA SER A 176 15.18 5.48 -13.32
C SER A 176 13.96 5.52 -12.41
N ARG A 177 13.87 6.49 -11.51
CA ARG A 177 12.81 6.60 -10.49
C ARG A 177 11.43 6.55 -11.08
N GLU A 178 11.13 7.47 -11.98
CA GLU A 178 9.79 7.58 -12.57
C GLU A 178 9.39 6.29 -13.28
N HIS A 179 10.28 5.74 -14.08
CA HIS A 179 10.03 4.47 -14.76
C HIS A 179 9.80 3.32 -13.78
N THR A 180 10.59 3.24 -12.72
CA THR A 180 10.47 2.18 -11.71
C THR A 180 9.14 2.29 -10.96
N VAL A 181 8.76 3.48 -10.52
CA VAL A 181 7.44 3.73 -9.88
C VAL A 181 6.31 3.36 -10.82
N ASN A 182 6.38 3.78 -12.09
CA ASN A 182 5.34 3.49 -13.07
C ASN A 182 5.21 1.99 -13.36
N CYS A 183 6.31 1.24 -13.43
CA CYS A 183 6.25 -0.22 -13.60
C CYS A 183 5.62 -0.92 -12.39
N LEU A 184 5.92 -0.50 -11.17
CA LEU A 184 5.27 -1.04 -9.96
C LEU A 184 3.77 -0.73 -9.97
N ALA A 185 3.39 0.50 -10.28
CA ALA A 185 2.00 0.92 -10.38
C ALA A 185 1.24 0.14 -11.47
N GLU A 186 1.84 -0.05 -12.64
CA GLU A 186 1.25 -0.80 -13.75
C GLU A 186 0.92 -2.23 -13.34
N ARG A 187 1.80 -2.89 -12.58
CA ARG A 187 1.55 -4.23 -12.08
C ARG A 187 0.34 -4.27 -11.14
N VAL A 188 0.18 -3.28 -10.27
CA VAL A 188 -0.99 -3.15 -9.39
C VAL A 188 -2.25 -2.91 -10.23
N VAL A 189 -2.21 -1.96 -11.16
CA VAL A 189 -3.37 -1.61 -12.00
C VAL A 189 -3.81 -2.78 -12.87
N ASN A 190 -2.87 -3.53 -13.45
CA ASN A 190 -3.20 -4.72 -14.23
C ASN A 190 -3.96 -5.76 -13.39
N ALA A 191 -3.52 -5.99 -12.15
CA ALA A 191 -4.22 -6.89 -11.23
C ALA A 191 -5.62 -6.36 -10.86
N LEU A 192 -5.77 -5.06 -10.61
CA LEU A 192 -7.07 -4.45 -10.33
C LEU A 192 -8.02 -4.56 -11.52
N VAL A 193 -7.56 -4.25 -12.73
CA VAL A 193 -8.37 -4.36 -13.97
C VAL A 193 -8.83 -5.81 -14.16
N GLN A 194 -7.94 -6.78 -13.98
CA GLN A 194 -8.29 -8.19 -14.10
C GLN A 194 -9.31 -8.62 -13.04
N GLY A 195 -9.21 -8.10 -11.83
CA GLY A 195 -10.11 -8.46 -10.73
C GLY A 195 -11.51 -7.84 -10.82
N VAL A 196 -11.71 -6.79 -11.62
CA VAL A 196 -13.01 -6.11 -11.80
C VAL A 196 -13.64 -6.36 -13.18
N SER A 197 -12.98 -7.15 -14.03
CA SER A 197 -13.42 -7.45 -15.39
C SER A 197 -14.52 -8.51 -15.46
#